data_afd29cdeea2ce8f4a1fd320795de5d32
#
_entry.id   afd29cdeea2ce8f4a1fd320795de5d32
#
_cell.length_a   1.000
_cell.length_b   1.000
_cell.length_c   1.000
_cell.angle_alpha   90.00
_cell.angle_beta   90.00
_cell.angle_gamma   90.00
#
_symmetry.space_group_name_H-M   'P 1'
#
loop_
_entity.id
_entity.type
_entity.pdbx_description
1 polymer ?
#
loop_
_entity_poly.entity_id
_entity_poly.type
_entity_poly.pdbx_seq_one_letter_code
_entity_poly.pdbx_strand_id
1 'polypeptide(L)'
;MESHKNKLPSAWVSALPLAVLTLLLYVVIRCFGGDAINGGSQIALLSATSVCVMLSIGIYRCKWSVLEDAIIDNIRASASAIIILLLIGAIAGSWMVSGVVPTMIYYGLKILHPSFFLVASCAICAGVSLMTGSSWTTIATIGVALMGIGQAMGFPEGWIAGAIISGAYFGDKISLLSDTTVLASSTVGVPIFTHIRYMLYTTVPSFVIALAVFVIAGLTLDHTGGTHAGMYAESLRGTFRITPWLLAVPVATGVLIVRKLPAIVTLF
;
A
#
# COMPACT_ATOMS: atom_id res chain seq x y z
N MET A 1 16.38 27.97 -35.86
CA MET A 1 15.75 27.12 -34.83
C MET A 1 14.79 28.03 -34.09
N GLU A 2 13.53 28.04 -34.50
CA GLU A 2 12.49 28.87 -33.86
C GLU A 2 12.08 28.25 -32.52
N SER A 3 12.33 29.00 -31.48
CA SER A 3 11.77 28.75 -30.13
C SER A 3 10.24 28.86 -30.23
N HIS A 4 9.55 27.75 -30.46
CA HIS A 4 8.13 27.67 -30.16
C HIS A 4 7.96 27.89 -28.65
N LYS A 5 7.57 29.12 -28.26
CA LYS A 5 7.07 29.43 -26.95
C LYS A 5 5.95 28.43 -26.67
N ASN A 6 6.25 27.42 -25.87
CA ASN A 6 5.25 26.51 -25.32
C ASN A 6 4.26 27.37 -24.50
N LYS A 7 3.15 27.76 -25.10
CA LYS A 7 2.04 28.39 -24.39
C LYS A 7 1.54 27.35 -23.39
N LEU A 8 1.64 27.65 -22.10
CA LEU A 8 1.05 26.83 -21.06
C LEU A 8 -0.42 26.58 -21.42
N PRO A 9 -0.92 25.36 -21.26
CA PRO A 9 -2.30 25.06 -21.56
C PRO A 9 -3.25 25.90 -20.69
N SER A 10 -4.36 26.35 -21.28
CA SER A 10 -5.42 27.03 -20.53
C SER A 10 -5.95 26.13 -19.42
N ALA A 11 -6.20 26.70 -18.23
CA ALA A 11 -6.72 25.96 -17.08
C ALA A 11 -8.00 25.16 -17.41
N TRP A 12 -8.89 25.74 -18.21
CA TRP A 12 -10.13 25.07 -18.64
C TRP A 12 -9.87 23.85 -19.54
N VAL A 13 -8.93 23.95 -20.47
CA VAL A 13 -8.58 22.83 -21.35
C VAL A 13 -7.87 21.74 -20.56
N SER A 14 -7.03 22.09 -19.58
CA SER A 14 -6.35 21.13 -18.70
C SER A 14 -7.32 20.45 -17.73
N ALA A 15 -8.41 21.10 -17.33
CA ALA A 15 -9.43 20.53 -16.46
C ALA A 15 -10.33 19.50 -17.18
N LEU A 16 -10.43 19.55 -18.51
CA LEU A 16 -11.32 18.68 -19.28
C LEU A 16 -11.01 17.17 -19.12
N PRO A 17 -9.75 16.70 -19.26
CA PRO A 17 -9.42 15.29 -19.02
C PRO A 17 -9.73 14.83 -17.60
N LEU A 18 -9.55 15.70 -16.60
CA LEU A 18 -9.89 15.41 -15.22
C LEU A 18 -11.40 15.28 -15.01
N ALA A 19 -12.19 16.17 -15.63
CA ALA A 19 -13.65 16.10 -15.59
C ALA A 19 -14.15 14.81 -16.26
N VAL A 20 -13.59 14.45 -17.42
CA VAL A 20 -13.92 13.19 -18.11
C VAL A 20 -13.56 11.99 -17.26
N LEU A 21 -12.37 11.97 -16.64
CA LEU A 21 -11.95 10.89 -15.74
C LEU A 21 -12.91 10.74 -14.56
N THR A 22 -13.25 11.85 -13.90
CA THR A 22 -14.16 11.85 -12.75
C THR A 22 -15.53 11.32 -13.12
N LEU A 23 -16.07 11.77 -14.27
CA LEU A 23 -17.35 11.31 -14.77
C LEU A 23 -17.32 9.80 -15.09
N LEU A 24 -16.30 9.35 -15.81
CA LEU A 24 -16.16 7.93 -16.17
C LEU A 24 -15.98 7.05 -14.94
N LEU A 25 -15.18 7.45 -13.96
CA LEU A 25 -15.03 6.71 -12.70
C LEU A 25 -16.36 6.67 -11.93
N TYR A 26 -17.11 7.77 -11.88
CA TYR A 26 -18.42 7.79 -11.26
C TYR A 26 -19.37 6.77 -11.92
N VAL A 27 -19.42 6.76 -13.26
CA VAL A 27 -20.26 5.80 -14.02
C VAL A 27 -19.80 4.36 -13.75
N VAL A 28 -18.48 4.10 -13.81
CA VAL A 28 -17.93 2.76 -13.57
C VAL A 28 -18.27 2.27 -12.16
N ILE A 29 -18.11 3.10 -11.13
CA ILE A 29 -18.45 2.73 -9.75
C ILE A 29 -19.96 2.49 -9.60
N ARG A 30 -20.79 3.28 -10.25
CA ARG A 30 -22.25 3.09 -10.21
C ARG A 30 -22.71 1.81 -10.92
N CYS A 31 -22.02 1.43 -12.00
CA CYS A 31 -22.37 0.23 -12.79
C CYS A 31 -21.82 -1.07 -12.21
N PHE A 32 -20.59 -1.04 -11.69
CA PHE A 32 -19.84 -2.22 -11.30
C PHE A 32 -19.61 -2.34 -9.77
N GLY A 33 -19.91 -1.29 -8.97
CA GLY A 33 -19.73 -1.31 -7.52
C GLY A 33 -18.29 -1.69 -7.11
N GLY A 34 -18.14 -2.74 -6.30
CA GLY A 34 -16.84 -3.27 -5.86
C GLY A 34 -15.97 -3.81 -6.99
N ASP A 35 -16.56 -4.30 -8.09
CA ASP A 35 -15.83 -4.84 -9.24
C ASP A 35 -15.30 -3.75 -10.19
N ALA A 36 -15.53 -2.48 -9.87
CA ALA A 36 -15.00 -1.35 -10.65
C ALA A 36 -13.47 -1.40 -10.83
N ILE A 37 -12.76 -2.01 -9.88
CA ILE A 37 -11.30 -2.17 -9.89
C ILE A 37 -10.85 -3.22 -10.91
N ASN A 38 -11.71 -4.18 -11.27
CA ASN A 38 -11.39 -5.34 -12.11
C ASN A 38 -11.50 -5.05 -13.63
N GLY A 39 -11.05 -3.87 -14.08
CA GLY A 39 -11.01 -3.47 -15.49
C GLY A 39 -11.71 -2.14 -15.79
N GLY A 40 -12.84 -1.83 -15.15
CA GLY A 40 -13.60 -0.61 -15.43
C GLY A 40 -12.82 0.68 -15.17
N SER A 41 -12.10 0.76 -14.06
CA SER A 41 -11.25 1.90 -13.72
C SER A 41 -10.08 2.08 -14.69
N GLN A 42 -9.47 0.99 -15.17
CA GLN A 42 -8.40 1.02 -16.16
C GLN A 42 -8.88 1.57 -17.50
N ILE A 43 -10.08 1.17 -17.94
CA ILE A 43 -10.72 1.70 -19.17
C ILE A 43 -11.03 3.19 -19.01
N ALA A 44 -11.50 3.62 -17.84
CA ALA A 44 -11.75 5.04 -17.55
C ALA A 44 -10.46 5.87 -17.63
N LEU A 45 -9.36 5.37 -17.06
CA LEU A 45 -8.05 6.01 -17.13
C LEU A 45 -7.51 6.10 -18.57
N LEU A 46 -7.58 5.01 -19.34
CA LEU A 46 -7.15 5.00 -20.74
C LEU A 46 -7.99 5.95 -21.59
N SER A 47 -9.31 6.01 -21.37
CA SER A 47 -10.20 6.92 -22.08
C SER A 47 -9.88 8.39 -21.78
N ALA A 48 -9.66 8.74 -20.51
CA ALA A 48 -9.28 10.08 -20.11
C ALA A 48 -7.89 10.47 -20.66
N THR A 49 -6.95 9.53 -20.67
CA THR A 49 -5.63 9.72 -21.29
C THR A 49 -5.76 9.97 -22.80
N SER A 50 -6.63 9.22 -23.48
CA SER A 50 -6.90 9.43 -24.91
C SER A 50 -7.46 10.83 -25.19
N VAL A 51 -8.36 11.33 -24.34
CA VAL A 51 -8.85 12.71 -24.43
C VAL A 51 -7.70 13.72 -24.25
N CYS A 52 -6.82 13.49 -23.26
CA CYS A 52 -5.64 14.34 -23.05
C CYS A 52 -4.72 14.37 -24.29
N VAL A 53 -4.46 13.22 -24.90
CA VAL A 53 -3.64 13.08 -26.13
C VAL A 53 -4.31 13.81 -27.29
N MET A 54 -5.63 13.63 -27.49
CA MET A 54 -6.37 14.32 -28.55
C MET A 54 -6.32 15.85 -28.41
N LEU A 55 -6.46 16.37 -27.20
CA LEU A 55 -6.34 17.80 -26.92
C LEU A 55 -4.91 18.30 -27.16
N SER A 56 -3.90 17.53 -26.76
CA SER A 56 -2.50 17.89 -26.94
C SER A 56 -2.11 17.97 -28.42
N ILE A 57 -2.57 17.03 -29.23
CA ILE A 57 -2.30 17.02 -30.68
C ILE A 57 -3.18 18.05 -31.42
N GLY A 58 -4.50 18.06 -31.10
CA GLY A 58 -5.47 18.87 -31.83
C GLY A 58 -5.36 20.38 -31.55
N ILE A 59 -5.25 20.77 -30.27
CA ILE A 59 -5.23 22.16 -29.82
C ILE A 59 -3.80 22.70 -29.75
N TYR A 60 -2.89 21.94 -29.13
CA TYR A 60 -1.51 22.41 -28.89
C TYR A 60 -0.52 21.96 -29.96
N ARG A 61 -0.96 21.13 -30.91
CA ARG A 61 -0.14 20.62 -32.03
C ARG A 61 1.17 19.96 -31.55
N CYS A 62 1.11 19.29 -30.39
CA CYS A 62 2.23 18.51 -29.90
C CYS A 62 2.53 17.35 -30.85
N LYS A 63 3.82 17.11 -31.12
CA LYS A 63 4.24 15.96 -31.93
C LYS A 63 4.02 14.68 -31.12
N TRP A 64 3.58 13.62 -31.81
CA TRP A 64 3.39 12.32 -31.18
C TRP A 64 4.65 11.82 -30.45
N SER A 65 5.83 12.00 -31.02
CA SER A 65 7.10 11.61 -30.42
C SER A 65 7.33 12.19 -29.01
N VAL A 66 6.88 13.42 -28.76
CA VAL A 66 7.00 14.04 -27.43
C VAL A 66 6.09 13.36 -26.40
N LEU A 67 4.89 12.97 -26.82
CA LEU A 67 3.95 12.24 -25.97
C LEU A 67 4.42 10.81 -25.72
N GLU A 68 4.96 10.15 -26.73
CA GLU A 68 5.55 8.82 -26.65
C GLU A 68 6.73 8.79 -25.70
N ASP A 69 7.67 9.73 -25.82
CA ASP A 69 8.81 9.86 -24.90
C ASP A 69 8.35 10.07 -23.47
N ALA A 70 7.34 10.92 -23.24
CA ALA A 70 6.78 11.17 -21.92
C ALA A 70 6.12 9.90 -21.32
N ILE A 71 5.43 9.10 -22.14
CA ILE A 71 4.85 7.81 -21.71
C ILE A 71 5.96 6.84 -21.30
N ILE A 72 6.99 6.70 -22.14
CA ILE A 72 8.13 5.81 -21.89
C ILE A 72 8.85 6.22 -20.61
N ASP A 73 9.09 7.50 -20.40
CA ASP A 73 9.76 7.99 -19.18
C ASP A 73 8.93 7.74 -17.92
N ASN A 74 7.60 7.90 -18.00
CA ASN A 74 6.72 7.53 -16.88
C ASN A 74 6.71 6.03 -16.59
N ILE A 75 6.75 5.18 -17.63
CA ILE A 75 6.88 3.72 -17.45
C ILE A 75 8.21 3.38 -16.78
N ARG A 76 9.31 3.99 -17.22
CA ARG A 76 10.64 3.81 -16.60
C ARG A 76 10.65 4.23 -15.13
N ALA A 77 10.06 5.38 -14.81
CA ALA A 77 9.94 5.86 -13.45
C ALA A 77 9.12 4.94 -12.55
N SER A 78 8.08 4.29 -13.11
CA SER A 78 7.19 3.36 -12.40
C SER A 78 7.70 1.91 -12.37
N ALA A 79 8.71 1.56 -13.17
CA ALA A 79 9.17 0.18 -13.34
C ALA A 79 9.58 -0.48 -12.02
N SER A 80 10.26 0.25 -11.15
CA SER A 80 10.68 -0.25 -9.82
C SER A 80 9.48 -0.64 -8.95
N ALA A 81 8.42 0.17 -8.93
CA ALA A 81 7.21 -0.10 -8.18
C ALA A 81 6.46 -1.33 -8.75
N ILE A 82 6.39 -1.46 -10.07
CA ILE A 82 5.77 -2.61 -10.74
C ILE A 82 6.52 -3.91 -10.39
N ILE A 83 7.85 -3.90 -10.44
CA ILE A 83 8.68 -5.06 -10.08
C ILE A 83 8.45 -5.43 -8.61
N ILE A 84 8.43 -4.46 -7.70
CA ILE A 84 8.15 -4.71 -6.29
C ILE A 84 6.78 -5.36 -6.11
N LEU A 85 5.73 -4.87 -6.77
CA LEU A 85 4.38 -5.45 -6.69
C LEU A 85 4.34 -6.90 -7.20
N LEU A 86 5.05 -7.21 -8.29
CA LEU A 86 5.16 -8.59 -8.80
C LEU A 86 5.88 -9.50 -7.81
N LEU A 87 6.99 -9.04 -7.23
CA LEU A 87 7.73 -9.78 -6.20
C LEU A 87 6.89 -10.01 -4.94
N ILE A 88 6.12 -9.02 -4.52
CA ILE A 88 5.18 -9.13 -3.40
C ILE A 88 4.20 -10.28 -3.63
N GLY A 89 3.58 -10.34 -4.81
CA GLY A 89 2.67 -11.42 -5.15
C GLY A 89 3.34 -12.79 -5.12
N ALA A 90 4.55 -12.89 -5.67
CA ALA A 90 5.35 -14.11 -5.66
C ALA A 90 5.72 -14.57 -4.24
N ILE A 91 6.15 -13.63 -3.38
CA ILE A 91 6.48 -13.91 -1.97
C ILE A 91 5.25 -14.36 -1.20
N ALA A 92 4.13 -13.63 -1.32
CA ALA A 92 2.90 -13.98 -0.62
C ALA A 92 2.46 -15.40 -0.98
N GLY A 93 2.48 -15.77 -2.26
CA GLY A 93 2.21 -17.13 -2.71
C GLY A 93 3.20 -18.16 -2.18
N SER A 94 4.49 -17.86 -2.28
CA SER A 94 5.58 -18.72 -1.77
C SER A 94 5.49 -18.95 -0.26
N TRP A 95 5.27 -17.90 0.51
CA TRP A 95 5.14 -17.98 1.97
C TRP A 95 3.86 -18.71 2.41
N MET A 96 2.80 -18.64 1.61
CA MET A 96 1.59 -19.40 1.86
C MET A 96 1.82 -20.89 1.67
N VAL A 97 2.40 -21.29 0.52
CA VAL A 97 2.63 -22.71 0.18
C VAL A 97 3.70 -23.34 1.06
N SER A 98 4.77 -22.60 1.40
CA SER A 98 5.86 -23.09 2.26
C SER A 98 5.47 -23.25 3.73
N GLY A 99 4.31 -22.72 4.15
CA GLY A 99 3.86 -22.76 5.55
C GLY A 99 4.40 -21.63 6.40
N VAL A 100 5.11 -20.65 5.85
CA VAL A 100 5.59 -19.45 6.58
C VAL A 100 4.40 -18.64 7.09
N VAL A 101 3.47 -18.24 6.21
CA VAL A 101 2.25 -17.50 6.60
C VAL A 101 1.39 -18.32 7.55
N PRO A 102 1.07 -19.60 7.30
CA PRO A 102 0.37 -20.45 8.28
C PRO A 102 1.04 -20.49 9.66
N THR A 103 2.38 -20.55 9.70
CA THR A 103 3.12 -20.53 10.95
C THR A 103 3.00 -19.19 11.68
N MET A 104 3.09 -18.06 10.94
CA MET A 104 2.88 -16.73 11.51
C MET A 104 1.46 -16.58 12.08
N ILE A 105 0.45 -17.07 11.35
CA ILE A 105 -0.95 -17.05 11.81
C ILE A 105 -1.09 -17.88 13.09
N TYR A 106 -0.57 -19.10 13.10
CA TYR A 106 -0.67 -19.99 14.27
C TYR A 106 -0.08 -19.38 15.55
N TYR A 107 1.12 -18.81 15.47
CA TYR A 107 1.74 -18.15 16.62
C TYR A 107 1.09 -16.80 16.94
N GLY A 108 0.67 -16.05 15.92
CA GLY A 108 -0.04 -14.80 16.11
C GLY A 108 -1.37 -14.95 16.87
N LEU A 109 -2.14 -16.00 16.56
CA LEU A 109 -3.38 -16.34 17.27
C LEU A 109 -3.14 -16.67 18.76
N LYS A 110 -1.93 -17.13 19.11
CA LYS A 110 -1.59 -17.42 20.53
C LYS A 110 -1.13 -16.19 21.31
N ILE A 111 -0.57 -15.20 20.60
CA ILE A 111 0.08 -14.04 21.24
C ILE A 111 -0.87 -12.84 21.28
N LEU A 112 -1.65 -12.63 20.19
CA LEU A 112 -2.49 -11.45 20.02
C LEU A 112 -3.88 -11.69 20.62
N HIS A 113 -4.29 -10.81 21.54
CA HIS A 113 -5.65 -10.84 22.08
C HIS A 113 -6.61 -10.17 21.10
N PRO A 114 -7.78 -10.78 20.78
CA PRO A 114 -8.71 -10.23 19.78
C PRO A 114 -9.09 -8.76 20.01
N SER A 115 -9.45 -8.39 21.24
CA SER A 115 -9.89 -7.01 21.55
C SER A 115 -8.85 -5.92 21.21
N PHE A 116 -7.56 -6.24 21.20
CA PHE A 116 -6.48 -5.32 20.90
C PHE A 116 -5.82 -5.60 19.55
N PHE A 117 -6.30 -6.57 18.80
CA PHE A 117 -5.70 -7.02 17.55
C PHE A 117 -5.54 -5.89 16.51
N LEU A 118 -6.59 -5.10 16.27
CA LEU A 118 -6.56 -4.02 15.30
C LEU A 118 -5.54 -2.94 15.66
N VAL A 119 -5.51 -2.55 16.93
CA VAL A 119 -4.55 -1.55 17.44
C VAL A 119 -3.12 -2.07 17.37
N ALA A 120 -2.91 -3.33 17.81
CA ALA A 120 -1.60 -3.97 17.76
C ALA A 120 -1.11 -4.09 16.31
N SER A 121 -1.97 -4.49 15.38
CA SER A 121 -1.65 -4.58 13.95
C SER A 121 -1.24 -3.22 13.37
N CYS A 122 -1.99 -2.16 13.70
CA CYS A 122 -1.67 -0.81 13.29
C CYS A 122 -0.32 -0.34 13.85
N ALA A 123 -0.07 -0.57 15.15
CA ALA A 123 1.17 -0.17 15.82
C ALA A 123 2.40 -0.97 15.30
N ILE A 124 2.25 -2.27 15.08
CA ILE A 124 3.31 -3.11 14.51
C ILE A 124 3.65 -2.63 13.10
N CYS A 125 2.66 -2.43 12.24
CA CYS A 125 2.88 -1.93 10.89
C CYS A 125 3.52 -0.53 10.90
N ALA A 126 3.13 0.35 11.81
CA ALA A 126 3.74 1.67 11.97
C ALA A 126 5.22 1.58 12.35
N GLY A 127 5.55 0.74 13.34
CA GLY A 127 6.93 0.54 13.77
C GLY A 127 7.81 -0.06 12.67
N VAL A 128 7.33 -1.09 11.98
CA VAL A 128 8.07 -1.74 10.89
C VAL A 128 8.25 -0.77 9.72
N SER A 129 7.20 -0.07 9.31
CA SER A 129 7.27 0.88 8.20
C SER A 129 8.17 2.06 8.51
N LEU A 130 8.19 2.54 9.76
CA LEU A 130 9.14 3.57 10.21
C LEU A 130 10.59 3.11 10.04
N MET A 131 10.87 1.86 10.38
CA MET A 131 12.22 1.28 10.29
C MET A 131 12.63 0.99 8.85
N THR A 132 11.69 0.57 8.01
CA THR A 132 11.94 0.18 6.61
C THR A 132 11.88 1.36 5.64
N GLY A 133 11.13 2.40 5.98
CA GLY A 133 10.86 3.52 5.08
C GLY A 133 9.95 3.15 3.90
N SER A 134 9.18 2.05 4.02
CA SER A 134 8.33 1.59 2.92
C SER A 134 7.02 1.01 3.43
N SER A 135 5.91 1.68 3.12
CA SER A 135 4.58 1.16 3.40
C SER A 135 4.28 -0.10 2.59
N TRP A 136 4.69 -0.14 1.33
CA TRP A 136 4.46 -1.28 0.44
C TRP A 136 5.13 -2.56 0.96
N THR A 137 6.40 -2.48 1.33
CA THR A 137 7.14 -3.62 1.88
C THR A 137 6.52 -4.12 3.17
N THR A 138 6.09 -3.22 4.05
CA THR A 138 5.44 -3.56 5.31
C THR A 138 4.12 -4.28 5.09
N ILE A 139 3.25 -3.76 4.20
CA ILE A 139 1.96 -4.38 3.86
C ILE A 139 2.19 -5.77 3.25
N ALA A 140 3.15 -5.88 2.35
CA ALA A 140 3.45 -7.11 1.64
C ALA A 140 4.02 -8.24 2.51
N THR A 141 4.70 -7.90 3.58
CA THR A 141 5.35 -8.87 4.46
C THR A 141 4.47 -9.15 5.69
N ILE A 142 4.57 -8.29 6.69
CA ILE A 142 3.84 -8.46 7.96
C ILE A 142 2.34 -8.27 7.77
N GLY A 143 1.92 -7.36 6.87
CA GLY A 143 0.50 -7.11 6.60
C GLY A 143 -0.25 -8.34 6.13
N VAL A 144 0.33 -9.17 5.26
CA VAL A 144 -0.29 -10.42 4.79
C VAL A 144 -0.53 -11.39 5.94
N ALA A 145 0.43 -11.53 6.85
CA ALA A 145 0.27 -12.39 8.01
C ALA A 145 -0.80 -11.85 8.98
N LEU A 146 -0.80 -10.55 9.26
CA LEU A 146 -1.81 -9.90 10.10
C LEU A 146 -3.21 -10.00 9.48
N MET A 147 -3.32 -9.92 8.15
CA MET A 147 -4.59 -10.16 7.45
C MET A 147 -5.13 -11.55 7.76
N GLY A 148 -4.31 -12.60 7.62
CA GLY A 148 -4.71 -13.98 7.93
C GLY A 148 -5.04 -14.19 9.41
N ILE A 149 -4.30 -13.56 10.33
CA ILE A 149 -4.58 -13.63 11.78
C ILE A 149 -5.94 -12.99 12.08
N GLY A 150 -6.22 -11.80 11.54
CA GLY A 150 -7.48 -11.08 11.76
C GLY A 150 -8.69 -11.83 11.20
N GLN A 151 -8.55 -12.42 10.00
CA GLN A 151 -9.59 -13.26 9.41
C GLN A 151 -9.87 -14.49 10.28
N ALA A 152 -8.83 -15.14 10.79
CA ALA A 152 -8.96 -16.28 11.71
C ALA A 152 -9.60 -15.90 13.05
N MET A 153 -9.46 -14.64 13.49
CA MET A 153 -10.14 -14.07 14.66
C MET A 153 -11.58 -13.63 14.39
N GLY A 154 -12.03 -13.67 13.12
CA GLY A 154 -13.39 -13.31 12.72
C GLY A 154 -13.60 -11.81 12.46
N PHE A 155 -12.53 -11.00 12.32
CA PHE A 155 -12.67 -9.60 11.97
C PHE A 155 -13.04 -9.42 10.50
N PRO A 156 -13.90 -8.45 10.15
CA PRO A 156 -14.15 -8.07 8.77
C PRO A 156 -12.85 -7.56 8.09
N GLU A 157 -12.61 -7.99 6.86
CA GLU A 157 -11.37 -7.71 6.11
C GLU A 157 -11.06 -6.21 6.00
N GLY A 158 -12.09 -5.37 5.83
CA GLY A 158 -11.92 -3.93 5.73
C GLY A 158 -11.31 -3.30 6.99
N TRP A 159 -11.65 -3.80 8.18
CA TRP A 159 -11.07 -3.31 9.43
C TRP A 159 -9.61 -3.73 9.59
N ILE A 160 -9.30 -4.98 9.21
CA ILE A 160 -7.93 -5.50 9.27
C ILE A 160 -7.05 -4.72 8.29
N ALA A 161 -7.50 -4.60 7.03
CA ALA A 161 -6.78 -3.85 6.00
C ALA A 161 -6.60 -2.38 6.40
N GLY A 162 -7.65 -1.74 6.93
CA GLY A 162 -7.59 -0.37 7.43
C GLY A 162 -6.52 -0.18 8.51
N ALA A 163 -6.43 -1.09 9.49
CA ALA A 163 -5.43 -1.04 10.54
C ALA A 163 -3.99 -1.20 9.99
N ILE A 164 -3.77 -2.19 9.12
CA ILE A 164 -2.48 -2.46 8.48
C ILE A 164 -2.02 -1.26 7.65
N ILE A 165 -2.89 -0.76 6.77
CA ILE A 165 -2.59 0.34 5.87
C ILE A 165 -2.32 1.63 6.65
N SER A 166 -3.17 1.95 7.64
CA SER A 166 -3.00 3.16 8.46
C SER A 166 -1.65 3.17 9.19
N GLY A 167 -1.25 2.03 9.77
CA GLY A 167 0.04 1.88 10.40
C GLY A 167 1.20 2.01 9.41
N ALA A 168 1.13 1.28 8.31
CA ALA A 168 2.19 1.27 7.30
C ALA A 168 2.43 2.66 6.70
N TYR A 169 1.37 3.38 6.35
CA TYR A 169 1.48 4.75 5.83
C TYR A 169 1.96 5.76 6.86
N PHE A 170 1.55 5.62 8.12
CA PHE A 170 2.05 6.47 9.20
C PHE A 170 3.56 6.33 9.33
N GLY A 171 4.06 5.10 9.43
CA GLY A 171 5.49 4.84 9.58
C GLY A 171 6.31 5.35 8.39
N ASP A 172 5.84 5.10 7.18
CA ASP A 172 6.48 5.54 5.93
C ASP A 172 6.61 7.07 5.89
N LYS A 173 5.53 7.80 6.18
CA LYS A 173 5.53 9.27 6.15
C LYS A 173 6.55 9.92 7.07
N ILE A 174 6.79 9.36 8.25
CA ILE A 174 7.71 9.94 9.24
C ILE A 174 9.11 9.32 9.18
N SER A 175 9.33 8.34 8.30
CA SER A 175 10.62 7.70 8.12
C SER A 175 11.60 8.59 7.35
N LEU A 176 12.82 8.67 7.85
CA LEU A 176 13.95 9.28 7.14
C LEU A 176 14.42 8.45 5.93
N LEU A 177 13.98 7.20 5.86
CA LEU A 177 14.35 6.24 4.82
C LEU A 177 13.31 6.18 3.70
N SER A 178 12.19 6.90 3.85
CA SER A 178 11.10 6.91 2.86
C SER A 178 11.50 7.71 1.61
N ASP A 179 11.46 7.03 0.47
CA ASP A 179 11.73 7.65 -0.82
C ASP A 179 10.77 8.81 -1.11
N THR A 180 9.49 8.67 -0.72
CA THR A 180 8.48 9.70 -0.93
C THR A 180 8.75 10.94 -0.07
N THR A 181 9.16 10.76 1.18
CA THR A 181 9.49 11.85 2.10
C THR A 181 10.77 12.57 1.67
N VAL A 182 11.80 11.81 1.25
CA VAL A 182 13.05 12.35 0.71
C VAL A 182 12.79 13.14 -0.58
N LEU A 183 12.02 12.56 -1.51
CA LEU A 183 11.68 13.21 -2.77
C LEU A 183 10.89 14.52 -2.54
N ALA A 184 9.88 14.49 -1.69
CA ALA A 184 9.08 15.66 -1.37
C ALA A 184 9.93 16.79 -0.78
N SER A 185 10.77 16.50 0.22
CA SER A 185 11.65 17.48 0.87
C SER A 185 12.67 18.07 -0.11
N SER A 186 13.27 17.25 -0.96
CA SER A 186 14.25 17.68 -1.96
C SER A 186 13.62 18.55 -3.07
N THR A 187 12.44 18.19 -3.53
CA THR A 187 11.72 18.94 -4.58
C THR A 187 11.34 20.34 -4.11
N VAL A 188 10.98 20.50 -2.84
CA VAL A 188 10.61 21.79 -2.23
C VAL A 188 11.84 22.57 -1.72
N GLY A 189 13.04 21.93 -1.71
CA GLY A 189 14.27 22.53 -1.20
C GLY A 189 14.29 22.77 0.32
N VAL A 190 13.52 21.97 1.09
CA VAL A 190 13.42 22.04 2.54
C VAL A 190 14.22 20.91 3.19
N PRO A 191 15.01 21.16 4.27
CA PRO A 191 15.68 20.09 4.98
C PRO A 191 14.72 19.01 5.46
N ILE A 192 15.08 17.73 5.29
CA ILE A 192 14.21 16.58 5.57
C ILE A 192 13.66 16.57 7.01
N PHE A 193 14.48 16.93 7.99
CA PHE A 193 14.02 17.01 9.39
C PHE A 193 12.97 18.07 9.62
N THR A 194 13.09 19.22 8.94
CA THR A 194 12.09 20.28 8.98
C THR A 194 10.80 19.81 8.35
N HIS A 195 10.89 19.16 7.18
CA HIS A 195 9.74 18.59 6.49
C HIS A 195 8.99 17.58 7.38
N ILE A 196 9.70 16.60 7.96
CA ILE A 196 9.10 15.58 8.84
C ILE A 196 8.46 16.26 10.06
N ARG A 197 9.13 17.23 10.68
CA ARG A 197 8.57 17.96 11.84
C ARG A 197 7.24 18.63 11.52
N TYR A 198 7.10 19.23 10.35
CA TYR A 198 5.82 19.82 9.92
C TYR A 198 4.77 18.74 9.63
N MET A 199 5.15 17.63 9.01
CA MET A 199 4.23 16.51 8.76
C MET A 199 3.69 15.92 10.07
N LEU A 200 4.47 15.86 11.14
CA LEU A 200 4.02 15.35 12.43
C LEU A 200 2.81 16.11 13.00
N TYR A 201 2.68 17.42 12.74
CA TYR A 201 1.52 18.20 13.22
C TYR A 201 0.17 17.70 12.67
N THR A 202 0.16 17.13 11.48
CA THR A 202 -1.06 16.56 10.88
C THR A 202 -1.14 15.05 11.03
N THR A 203 0.00 14.38 10.91
CA THR A 203 0.06 12.92 10.87
C THR A 203 -0.14 12.30 12.25
N VAL A 204 0.42 12.88 13.32
CA VAL A 204 0.25 12.34 14.68
C VAL A 204 -1.20 12.46 15.16
N PRO A 205 -1.89 13.62 15.06
CA PRO A 205 -3.30 13.68 15.45
C PRO A 205 -4.19 12.73 14.69
N SER A 206 -4.00 12.61 13.37
CA SER A 206 -4.79 11.67 12.57
C SER A 206 -4.50 10.20 12.91
N PHE A 207 -3.26 9.86 13.23
CA PHE A 207 -2.89 8.52 13.68
C PHE A 207 -3.48 8.17 15.05
N VAL A 208 -3.47 9.12 16.00
CA VAL A 208 -4.09 8.95 17.33
C VAL A 208 -5.60 8.73 17.18
N ILE A 209 -6.26 9.48 16.30
CA ILE A 209 -7.69 9.29 16.02
C ILE A 209 -7.92 7.89 15.40
N ALA A 210 -7.10 7.47 14.45
CA ALA A 210 -7.18 6.14 13.85
C ALA A 210 -7.00 5.03 14.90
N LEU A 211 -6.00 5.16 15.79
CA LEU A 211 -5.81 4.21 16.88
C LEU A 211 -7.03 4.17 17.83
N ALA A 212 -7.61 5.32 18.18
CA ALA A 212 -8.82 5.37 18.99
C ALA A 212 -10.00 4.66 18.31
N VAL A 213 -10.17 4.86 16.99
CA VAL A 213 -11.19 4.14 16.20
C VAL A 213 -10.94 2.65 16.22
N PHE A 214 -9.69 2.19 16.08
CA PHE A 214 -9.35 0.76 16.13
C PHE A 214 -9.51 0.15 17.53
N VAL A 215 -9.29 0.93 18.61
CA VAL A 215 -9.64 0.50 19.98
C VAL A 215 -11.14 0.28 20.09
N ILE A 216 -11.93 1.26 19.69
CA ILE A 216 -13.40 1.19 19.76
C ILE A 216 -13.89 0.00 18.92
N ALA A 217 -13.41 -0.12 17.68
CA ALA A 217 -13.78 -1.22 16.82
C ALA A 217 -13.38 -2.59 17.39
N GLY A 218 -12.19 -2.72 17.95
CA GLY A 218 -11.73 -3.96 18.59
C GLY A 218 -12.54 -4.37 19.84
N LEU A 219 -13.16 -3.40 20.52
CA LEU A 219 -14.00 -3.65 21.68
C LEU A 219 -15.48 -3.87 21.34
N THR A 220 -15.97 -3.28 20.22
CA THR A 220 -17.41 -3.28 19.87
C THR A 220 -17.77 -4.26 18.76
N LEU A 221 -16.84 -4.64 17.91
CA LEU A 221 -17.10 -5.63 16.88
C LEU A 221 -17.28 -7.01 17.51
N ASP A 222 -18.35 -7.69 17.13
CA ASP A 222 -18.53 -9.10 17.45
C ASP A 222 -17.48 -9.94 16.74
N HIS A 223 -16.44 -10.31 17.44
CA HIS A 223 -15.43 -11.24 16.97
C HIS A 223 -15.66 -12.58 17.68
N THR A 224 -15.81 -13.62 16.88
CA THR A 224 -16.03 -15.01 17.36
C THR A 224 -14.77 -15.62 17.98
N GLY A 225 -14.00 -14.78 18.62
CA GLY A 225 -12.57 -14.82 18.89
C GLY A 225 -11.99 -15.96 19.72
N GLY A 226 -12.74 -16.83 20.30
CA GLY A 226 -12.15 -17.91 21.10
C GLY A 226 -12.25 -19.29 20.45
N THR A 227 -13.44 -19.66 20.01
CA THR A 227 -13.75 -21.03 19.53
C THR A 227 -13.26 -21.24 18.10
N HIS A 228 -13.42 -20.24 17.22
CA HIS A 228 -12.97 -20.33 15.83
C HIS A 228 -11.45 -20.22 15.67
N ALA A 229 -10.78 -19.41 16.48
CA ALA A 229 -9.33 -19.28 16.46
C ALA A 229 -8.62 -20.59 16.82
N GLY A 230 -9.16 -21.33 17.81
CA GLY A 230 -8.66 -22.65 18.18
C GLY A 230 -8.82 -23.69 17.07
N MET A 231 -10.02 -23.79 16.51
CA MET A 231 -10.31 -24.69 15.39
C MET A 231 -9.48 -24.35 14.14
N TYR A 232 -9.30 -23.06 13.85
CA TYR A 232 -8.47 -22.61 12.74
C TYR A 232 -6.99 -22.96 12.95
N ALA A 233 -6.48 -22.75 14.15
CA ALA A 233 -5.11 -23.13 14.52
C ALA A 233 -4.87 -24.64 14.40
N GLU A 234 -5.85 -25.46 14.77
CA GLU A 234 -5.79 -26.91 14.63
C GLU A 234 -5.84 -27.35 13.16
N SER A 235 -6.70 -26.75 12.35
CA SER A 235 -6.78 -27.00 10.90
C SER A 235 -5.46 -26.64 10.19
N LEU A 236 -4.83 -25.53 10.56
CA LEU A 236 -3.52 -25.15 10.04
C LEU A 236 -2.45 -26.19 10.37
N ARG A 237 -2.48 -26.73 11.59
CA ARG A 237 -1.53 -27.74 12.04
C ARG A 237 -1.73 -29.09 11.37
N GLY A 238 -2.95 -29.41 10.97
CA GLY A 238 -3.28 -30.60 10.19
C GLY A 238 -2.86 -30.52 8.72
N THR A 239 -2.84 -29.32 8.15
CA THR A 239 -2.58 -29.10 6.73
C THR A 239 -1.12 -28.70 6.46
N PHE A 240 -0.50 -27.94 7.35
CA PHE A 240 0.85 -27.40 7.19
C PHE A 240 1.81 -27.89 8.27
N ARG A 241 3.08 -28.02 7.90
CA ARG A 241 4.15 -28.36 8.84
C ARG A 241 4.58 -27.11 9.61
N ILE A 242 3.86 -26.80 10.71
CA ILE A 242 4.11 -25.63 11.54
C ILE A 242 5.34 -25.87 12.40
N THR A 243 6.41 -25.15 12.13
CA THR A 243 7.65 -25.20 12.90
C THR A 243 8.16 -23.78 13.21
N PRO A 244 8.70 -23.52 14.42
CA PRO A 244 9.22 -22.20 14.78
C PRO A 244 10.32 -21.71 13.81
N TRP A 245 11.05 -22.61 13.20
CA TRP A 245 12.11 -22.28 12.25
C TRP A 245 11.61 -21.55 11.00
N LEU A 246 10.35 -21.72 10.60
CA LEU A 246 9.74 -20.98 9.50
C LEU A 246 9.62 -19.49 9.80
N LEU A 247 9.57 -19.10 11.09
CA LEU A 247 9.60 -17.69 11.49
C LEU A 247 10.96 -17.02 11.23
N ALA A 248 12.01 -17.80 11.03
CA ALA A 248 13.33 -17.25 10.67
C ALA A 248 13.28 -16.52 9.30
N VAL A 249 12.39 -16.93 8.38
CA VAL A 249 12.25 -16.31 7.06
C VAL A 249 11.77 -14.85 7.16
N PRO A 250 10.60 -14.55 7.75
CA PRO A 250 10.16 -13.15 7.90
C PRO A 250 11.09 -12.34 8.81
N VAL A 251 11.72 -12.95 9.81
CA VAL A 251 12.71 -12.27 10.64
C VAL A 251 13.94 -11.91 9.82
N ALA A 252 14.47 -12.84 9.01
CA ALA A 252 15.61 -12.57 8.13
C ALA A 252 15.26 -11.46 7.13
N THR A 253 14.09 -11.52 6.49
CA THR A 253 13.59 -10.46 5.59
C THR A 253 13.55 -9.11 6.32
N GLY A 254 13.00 -9.07 7.53
CA GLY A 254 12.96 -7.86 8.35
C GLY A 254 14.36 -7.32 8.67
N VAL A 255 15.30 -8.19 9.04
CA VAL A 255 16.70 -7.81 9.31
C VAL A 255 17.40 -7.25 8.06
N LEU A 256 17.19 -7.85 6.89
CA LEU A 256 17.74 -7.37 5.63
C LEU A 256 17.20 -5.97 5.27
N ILE A 257 15.92 -5.74 5.50
CA ILE A 257 15.29 -4.43 5.29
C ILE A 257 15.89 -3.39 6.26
N VAL A 258 15.99 -3.70 7.54
CA VAL A 258 16.60 -2.82 8.55
C VAL A 258 18.05 -2.48 8.22
N ARG A 259 18.79 -3.42 7.58
CA ARG A 259 20.13 -3.18 7.06
C ARG A 259 20.18 -2.34 5.79
N LYS A 260 19.06 -1.77 5.34
CA LYS A 260 18.93 -0.87 4.17
C LYS A 260 19.32 -1.53 2.84
N LEU A 261 19.15 -2.82 2.70
CA LEU A 261 19.26 -3.45 1.39
C LEU A 261 18.09 -3.02 0.50
N PRO A 262 18.30 -2.84 -0.82
CA PRO A 262 17.25 -2.47 -1.74
C PRO A 262 16.03 -3.41 -1.61
N ALA A 263 14.80 -2.86 -1.61
CA ALA A 263 13.58 -3.64 -1.45
C ALA A 263 13.50 -4.81 -2.43
N ILE A 264 13.87 -4.60 -3.69
CA ILE A 264 13.89 -5.64 -4.73
C ILE A 264 14.79 -6.80 -4.32
N VAL A 265 16.01 -6.53 -3.81
CA VAL A 265 16.98 -7.56 -3.38
C VAL A 265 16.50 -8.31 -2.15
N THR A 266 15.81 -7.61 -1.24
CA THR A 266 15.31 -8.20 0.01
C THR A 266 14.09 -9.09 -0.23
N LEU A 267 13.30 -8.75 -1.25
CA LEU A 267 12.09 -9.49 -1.61
C LEU A 267 12.38 -10.65 -2.59
N PHE A 268 13.52 -10.62 -3.28
CA PHE A 268 13.93 -11.69 -4.17
C PHE A 268 14.61 -12.82 -3.40
#